data_317de4ca5c246b83573a3c8a6b934ca6
#
_entry.id   317de4ca5c246b83573a3c8a6b934ca6
#
_cell.length_a   1.000
_cell.length_b   1.000
_cell.length_c   1.000
_cell.angle_alpha   90.00
_cell.angle_beta   90.00
_cell.angle_gamma   90.00
#
_symmetry.space_group_name_H-M   'P 1'
#
loop_
_entity.id
_entity.type
_entity.pdbx_description
1 polymer ?
#
loop_
_entity_poly.entity_id
_entity_poly.type
_entity_poly.pdbx_seq_one_letter_code
_entity_poly.pdbx_strand_id
1 'polypeptide(L)'
;MTSQADIPATKSNRPIGKKVWISFAVFLVLIIGGACGDYWYNNIQTYHLATVQAGVLYRDGNRDLREFKHAIASTGVKTVVSLIDDKELTDPNKPQFLQETNYCTGKQIQYIRIPVPLGGWPKSEDLKTFIAIVSNPANQPVLVHCAQGVRRTGMFVAAYQMSVLRESKDQVKNGILSFGHKPEDLDDVRKFVDLYVPGEMILPTTMPVGKE
;
A
#
# COMPACT_ATOMS: atom_id res chain seq x y z
N MET A 1 10.71 -71.45 47.41
CA MET A 1 9.89 -70.25 47.45
C MET A 1 10.47 -69.30 46.43
N THR A 2 9.94 -69.32 45.21
CA THR A 2 10.39 -68.49 44.10
C THR A 2 9.37 -67.35 43.90
N SER A 3 9.83 -66.14 44.16
CA SER A 3 9.02 -64.92 43.99
C SER A 3 8.91 -64.60 42.48
N GLN A 4 7.68 -64.54 42.00
CA GLN A 4 7.32 -64.18 40.65
C GLN A 4 7.21 -62.64 40.63
N ALA A 5 8.07 -61.97 39.85
CA ALA A 5 8.03 -60.56 39.68
C ALA A 5 6.94 -60.16 38.69
N ASP A 6 5.98 -59.31 39.10
CA ASP A 6 4.94 -58.75 38.30
C ASP A 6 5.55 -57.82 37.23
N ILE A 7 5.32 -58.15 35.95
CA ILE A 7 5.65 -57.33 34.80
C ILE A 7 4.51 -56.29 34.61
N PRO A 8 4.78 -54.97 34.62
CA PRO A 8 3.74 -53.96 34.42
C PRO A 8 3.19 -54.05 32.97
N ALA A 9 1.85 -54.08 32.84
CA ALA A 9 1.15 -54.13 31.58
C ALA A 9 1.50 -52.90 30.69
N THR A 10 2.00 -53.16 29.49
CA THR A 10 2.22 -52.17 28.42
C THR A 10 0.92 -51.48 28.08
N LYS A 11 0.88 -50.11 28.16
CA LYS A 11 -0.24 -49.29 27.71
C LYS A 11 -0.49 -49.56 26.21
N SER A 12 -1.63 -50.13 25.89
CA SER A 12 -2.10 -50.29 24.54
C SER A 12 -2.29 -48.93 23.84
N ASN A 13 -1.45 -48.60 22.88
CA ASN A 13 -1.63 -47.46 21.97
C ASN A 13 -2.86 -47.78 21.08
N ARG A 14 -4.03 -47.31 21.46
CA ARG A 14 -5.21 -47.37 20.59
C ARG A 14 -4.98 -46.50 19.36
N PRO A 15 -5.15 -47.02 18.12
CA PRO A 15 -5.00 -46.24 16.92
C PRO A 15 -6.04 -45.08 16.92
N ILE A 16 -5.58 -43.88 16.62
CA ILE A 16 -6.42 -42.69 16.47
C ILE A 16 -7.48 -43.01 15.41
N GLY A 17 -8.77 -43.01 15.81
CA GLY A 17 -9.87 -43.43 14.94
C GLY A 17 -9.96 -42.58 13.67
N LYS A 18 -10.35 -43.19 12.55
CA LYS A 18 -10.53 -42.53 11.24
C LYS A 18 -11.32 -41.20 11.32
N LYS A 19 -12.30 -41.13 12.22
CA LYS A 19 -13.08 -39.90 12.46
C LYS A 19 -12.24 -38.73 12.94
N VAL A 20 -11.23 -38.97 13.81
CA VAL A 20 -10.31 -37.89 14.31
C VAL A 20 -9.43 -37.40 13.16
N TRP A 21 -8.93 -38.26 12.30
CA TRP A 21 -8.16 -37.89 11.12
C TRP A 21 -8.98 -37.07 10.12
N ILE A 22 -10.25 -37.45 9.89
CA ILE A 22 -11.16 -36.70 9.01
C ILE A 22 -11.42 -35.30 9.60
N SER A 23 -11.72 -35.20 10.90
CA SER A 23 -11.94 -33.89 11.56
C SER A 23 -10.70 -32.99 11.50
N PHE A 24 -9.51 -33.58 11.69
CA PHE A 24 -8.25 -32.83 11.56
C PHE A 24 -8.00 -32.34 10.12
N ALA A 25 -8.26 -33.19 9.12
CA ALA A 25 -8.14 -32.80 7.71
C ALA A 25 -9.11 -31.69 7.33
N VAL A 26 -10.37 -31.77 7.76
CA VAL A 26 -11.37 -30.71 7.52
C VAL A 26 -10.95 -29.40 8.19
N PHE A 27 -10.47 -29.45 9.44
CA PHE A 27 -9.99 -28.27 10.16
C PHE A 27 -8.79 -27.62 9.46
N LEU A 28 -7.85 -28.43 8.96
CA LEU A 28 -6.69 -27.94 8.20
C LEU A 28 -7.11 -27.25 6.90
N VAL A 29 -8.08 -27.84 6.16
CA VAL A 29 -8.63 -27.24 4.93
C VAL A 29 -9.30 -25.90 5.21
N LEU A 30 -10.04 -25.79 6.31
CA LEU A 30 -10.67 -24.52 6.70
C LEU A 30 -9.64 -23.44 7.06
N ILE A 31 -8.57 -23.81 7.78
CA ILE A 31 -7.48 -22.86 8.09
C ILE A 31 -6.77 -22.41 6.82
N ILE A 32 -6.40 -23.34 5.94
CA ILE A 32 -5.72 -23.01 4.69
C ILE A 32 -6.64 -22.18 3.79
N GLY A 33 -7.91 -22.56 3.67
CA GLY A 33 -8.90 -21.81 2.91
C GLY A 33 -9.11 -20.40 3.45
N GLY A 34 -9.17 -20.24 4.77
CA GLY A 34 -9.25 -18.93 5.43
C GLY A 34 -8.01 -18.09 5.17
N ALA A 35 -6.81 -18.65 5.35
CA ALA A 35 -5.54 -17.95 5.11
C ALA A 35 -5.36 -17.57 3.63
N CYS A 36 -5.71 -18.44 2.70
CA CYS A 36 -5.70 -18.14 1.27
C CYS A 36 -6.71 -17.08 0.89
N GLY A 37 -7.90 -17.10 1.49
CA GLY A 37 -8.94 -16.10 1.30
C GLY A 37 -8.52 -14.73 1.82
N ASP A 38 -7.93 -14.68 3.01
CA ASP A 38 -7.39 -13.46 3.60
C ASP A 38 -6.22 -12.90 2.78
N TYR A 39 -5.29 -13.76 2.35
CA TYR A 39 -4.19 -13.36 1.47
C TYR A 39 -4.71 -12.79 0.14
N TRP A 40 -5.69 -13.47 -0.48
CA TRP A 40 -6.29 -13.02 -1.74
C TRP A 40 -7.02 -11.68 -1.57
N TYR A 41 -7.78 -11.54 -0.49
CA TYR A 41 -8.51 -10.31 -0.18
C TYR A 41 -7.55 -9.13 0.01
N ASN A 42 -6.51 -9.30 0.81
CA ASN A 42 -5.60 -8.21 1.20
C ASN A 42 -4.54 -7.89 0.13
N ASN A 43 -4.15 -8.86 -0.73
CA ASN A 43 -3.04 -8.67 -1.66
C ASN A 43 -3.45 -8.66 -3.14
N ILE A 44 -4.63 -9.19 -3.48
CA ILE A 44 -5.08 -9.32 -4.88
C ILE A 44 -6.25 -8.38 -5.18
N GLN A 45 -7.09 -8.06 -4.21
CA GLN A 45 -8.21 -7.14 -4.41
C GLN A 45 -7.83 -5.67 -4.41
N THR A 46 -6.68 -5.32 -3.84
CA THR A 46 -6.15 -3.96 -3.86
C THR A 46 -4.87 -3.91 -4.70
N TYR A 47 -4.67 -2.82 -5.42
CA TYR A 47 -3.50 -2.67 -6.28
C TYR A 47 -2.46 -1.79 -5.60
N HIS A 48 -1.50 -2.42 -4.91
CA HIS A 48 -0.39 -1.76 -4.20
C HIS A 48 -0.82 -0.93 -2.98
N LEU A 49 -1.99 -1.23 -2.40
CA LEU A 49 -2.41 -0.59 -1.16
C LEU A 49 -1.42 -0.92 -0.04
N ALA A 50 -0.95 0.12 0.65
CA ALA A 50 -0.11 -0.03 1.83
C ALA A 50 -0.36 1.08 2.85
N THR A 51 -0.15 0.76 4.12
CA THR A 51 -0.21 1.72 5.22
C THR A 51 1.13 2.44 5.35
N VAL A 52 1.11 3.78 5.28
CA VAL A 52 2.27 4.61 5.60
C VAL A 52 2.25 4.97 7.08
N GLN A 53 1.11 5.46 7.56
CA GLN A 53 0.85 5.69 8.97
C GLN A 53 -0.62 5.36 9.27
N ALA A 54 -0.85 4.42 10.17
CA ALA A 54 -2.18 3.93 10.48
C ALA A 54 -3.12 5.07 10.93
N GLY A 55 -4.32 5.12 10.34
CA GLY A 55 -5.33 6.15 10.62
C GLY A 55 -5.00 7.55 10.07
N VAL A 56 -3.85 7.75 9.42
CA VAL A 56 -3.41 9.05 8.90
C VAL A 56 -3.20 9.03 7.40
N LEU A 57 -2.30 8.16 6.92
CA LEU A 57 -1.89 8.13 5.52
C LEU A 57 -1.77 6.69 5.01
N TYR A 58 -2.45 6.46 3.91
CA TYR A 58 -2.36 5.24 3.10
C TYR A 58 -1.86 5.59 1.70
N ARG A 59 -1.24 4.64 1.03
CA ARG A 59 -0.81 4.77 -0.36
C ARG A 59 -1.43 3.67 -1.22
N ASP A 60 -1.66 3.95 -2.51
CA ASP A 60 -2.27 3.00 -3.44
C ASP A 60 -1.82 3.25 -4.88
N GLY A 61 -2.17 2.32 -5.78
CA GLY A 61 -2.26 2.53 -7.21
C GLY A 61 -3.71 2.46 -7.65
N ASN A 62 -4.03 2.92 -8.87
CA ASN A 62 -5.35 2.77 -9.44
C ASN A 62 -5.25 2.12 -10.83
N ARG A 63 -5.39 0.81 -10.87
CA ARG A 63 -5.45 0.03 -12.10
C ARG A 63 -6.88 -0.03 -12.64
N ASP A 64 -7.85 -0.21 -11.75
CA ASP A 64 -9.28 -0.21 -12.08
C ASP A 64 -10.13 0.34 -10.94
N LEU A 65 -11.35 0.78 -11.27
CA LEU A 65 -12.26 1.38 -10.30
C LEU A 65 -12.69 0.41 -9.17
N ARG A 66 -12.69 -0.88 -9.42
CA ARG A 66 -13.10 -1.88 -8.40
C ARG A 66 -12.05 -1.96 -7.30
N GLU A 67 -10.77 -2.05 -7.66
CA GLU A 67 -9.65 -2.08 -6.71
C GLU A 67 -9.59 -0.78 -5.90
N PHE A 68 -9.76 0.37 -6.58
CA PHE A 68 -9.84 1.68 -5.92
C PHE A 68 -10.98 1.76 -4.89
N LYS A 69 -12.19 1.32 -5.25
CA LYS A 69 -13.32 1.26 -4.32
C LYS A 69 -13.03 0.37 -3.11
N HIS A 70 -12.32 -0.73 -3.33
CA HIS A 70 -11.96 -1.66 -2.28
C HIS A 70 -10.92 -1.04 -1.34
N ALA A 71 -9.89 -0.37 -1.88
CA ALA A 71 -8.92 0.37 -1.08
C ALA A 71 -9.59 1.43 -0.17
N ILE A 72 -10.53 2.19 -0.72
CA ILE A 72 -11.32 3.17 0.05
C ILE A 72 -12.13 2.49 1.15
N ALA A 73 -12.83 1.41 0.84
CA ALA A 73 -13.68 0.72 1.80
C ALA A 73 -12.88 0.09 2.95
N SER A 74 -11.70 -0.46 2.66
CA SER A 74 -10.84 -1.12 3.65
C SER A 74 -10.09 -0.14 4.56
N THR A 75 -9.85 1.08 4.11
CA THR A 75 -9.08 2.10 4.86
C THR A 75 -9.94 3.16 5.52
N GLY A 76 -11.19 3.31 5.09
CA GLY A 76 -12.12 4.32 5.62
C GLY A 76 -11.67 5.76 5.38
N VAL A 77 -10.93 6.02 4.29
CA VAL A 77 -10.37 7.35 4.00
C VAL A 77 -11.45 8.41 3.81
N LYS A 78 -11.16 9.62 4.27
CA LYS A 78 -12.00 10.81 4.09
C LYS A 78 -11.54 11.67 2.92
N THR A 79 -10.24 11.58 2.58
CA THR A 79 -9.63 12.40 1.53
C THR A 79 -8.78 11.53 0.62
N VAL A 80 -8.95 11.71 -0.67
CA VAL A 80 -8.11 11.12 -1.71
C VAL A 80 -7.26 12.21 -2.35
N VAL A 81 -5.96 11.98 -2.44
CA VAL A 81 -5.01 12.81 -3.18
C VAL A 81 -4.57 12.06 -4.42
N SER A 82 -5.04 12.48 -5.58
CA SER A 82 -4.71 11.90 -6.88
C SER A 82 -3.56 12.65 -7.54
N LEU A 83 -2.51 11.91 -7.88
CA LEU A 83 -1.33 12.43 -8.58
C LEU A 83 -1.39 12.20 -10.09
N ILE A 84 -2.57 11.84 -10.61
CA ILE A 84 -2.79 11.56 -12.03
C ILE A 84 -2.65 12.84 -12.84
N ASP A 85 -1.86 12.79 -13.90
CA ASP A 85 -1.67 13.89 -14.84
C ASP A 85 -2.96 14.18 -15.65
N ASP A 86 -3.08 15.41 -16.11
CA ASP A 86 -4.25 15.83 -16.91
C ASP A 86 -4.38 15.04 -18.22
N LYS A 87 -3.26 14.67 -18.83
CA LYS A 87 -3.25 13.83 -20.03
C LYS A 87 -3.74 12.40 -19.77
N GLU A 88 -3.38 11.85 -18.59
CA GLU A 88 -3.86 10.53 -18.18
C GLU A 88 -5.36 10.57 -17.81
N LEU A 89 -5.81 11.68 -17.21
CA LEU A 89 -7.22 11.85 -16.83
C LEU A 89 -8.15 11.84 -18.04
N THR A 90 -7.70 12.40 -19.16
CA THR A 90 -8.47 12.49 -20.39
C THR A 90 -8.21 11.34 -21.36
N ASP A 91 -7.35 10.38 -21.00
CA ASP A 91 -7.04 9.21 -21.82
C ASP A 91 -8.25 8.24 -21.87
N PRO A 92 -8.87 8.01 -23.03
CA PRO A 92 -10.03 7.12 -23.14
C PRO A 92 -9.71 5.66 -22.80
N ASN A 93 -8.43 5.27 -22.83
CA ASN A 93 -7.99 3.94 -22.44
C ASN A 93 -7.83 3.78 -20.92
N LYS A 94 -7.99 4.86 -20.15
CA LYS A 94 -7.86 4.89 -18.69
C LYS A 94 -9.09 5.51 -18.02
N PRO A 95 -10.30 5.02 -18.31
CA PRO A 95 -11.54 5.62 -17.81
C PRO A 95 -11.65 5.62 -16.29
N GLN A 96 -10.91 4.73 -15.59
CA GLN A 96 -10.91 4.63 -14.14
C GLN A 96 -10.54 5.94 -13.46
N PHE A 97 -9.65 6.76 -14.05
CA PHE A 97 -9.20 8.01 -13.41
C PHE A 97 -10.29 9.09 -13.38
N LEU A 98 -11.15 9.13 -14.39
CA LEU A 98 -12.31 10.02 -14.37
C LEU A 98 -13.43 9.45 -13.47
N GLN A 99 -13.59 8.13 -13.45
CA GLN A 99 -14.62 7.47 -12.67
C GLN A 99 -14.37 7.57 -11.16
N GLU A 100 -13.10 7.64 -10.70
CA GLU A 100 -12.77 7.80 -9.29
C GLU A 100 -13.29 9.13 -8.72
N THR A 101 -13.21 10.21 -9.50
CA THR A 101 -13.76 11.52 -9.11
C THR A 101 -15.27 11.44 -8.84
N ASN A 102 -16.01 10.82 -9.75
CA ASN A 102 -17.45 10.63 -9.62
C ASN A 102 -17.80 9.75 -8.41
N TYR A 103 -17.01 8.71 -8.20
CA TYR A 103 -17.20 7.83 -7.05
C TYR A 103 -16.97 8.56 -5.71
N CYS A 104 -15.88 9.30 -5.60
CA CYS A 104 -15.57 10.07 -4.38
C CYS A 104 -16.65 11.11 -4.08
N THR A 105 -17.10 11.85 -5.11
CA THR A 105 -18.21 12.82 -4.97
C THR A 105 -19.47 12.15 -4.47
N GLY A 106 -19.86 11.01 -5.05
CA GLY A 106 -21.07 10.27 -4.64
C GLY A 106 -20.97 9.67 -3.22
N LYS A 107 -19.76 9.52 -2.68
CA LYS A 107 -19.49 9.03 -1.32
C LYS A 107 -19.15 10.13 -0.32
N GLN A 108 -19.19 11.39 -0.73
CA GLN A 108 -18.80 12.56 0.09
C GLN A 108 -17.34 12.47 0.58
N ILE A 109 -16.47 11.83 -0.20
CA ILE A 109 -15.03 11.75 0.04
C ILE A 109 -14.40 12.97 -0.64
N GLN A 110 -13.58 13.72 0.08
CA GLN A 110 -12.86 14.83 -0.50
C GLN A 110 -11.85 14.32 -1.53
N TYR A 111 -11.93 14.83 -2.75
CA TYR A 111 -11.04 14.45 -3.85
C TYR A 111 -10.19 15.65 -4.26
N ILE A 112 -8.88 15.55 -4.04
CA ILE A 112 -7.92 16.62 -4.31
C ILE A 112 -6.95 16.13 -5.36
N ARG A 113 -6.72 16.95 -6.40
CA ARG A 113 -5.76 16.65 -7.45
C ARG A 113 -4.48 17.45 -7.26
N ILE A 114 -3.35 16.75 -7.32
CA ILE A 114 -2.00 17.33 -7.40
C ILE A 114 -1.34 16.66 -8.63
N PRO A 115 -1.63 17.12 -9.85
CA PRO A 115 -1.21 16.44 -11.06
C PRO A 115 0.31 16.51 -11.23
N VAL A 116 0.93 15.34 -11.35
CA VAL A 116 2.37 15.20 -11.65
C VAL A 116 2.51 14.57 -13.03
N PRO A 117 3.21 15.22 -13.99
CA PRO A 117 3.38 14.70 -15.33
C PRO A 117 3.96 13.28 -15.34
N LEU A 118 3.54 12.46 -16.31
CA LEU A 118 4.10 11.14 -16.52
C LEU A 118 5.61 11.29 -16.78
N GLY A 119 6.45 10.53 -16.07
CA GLY A 119 7.91 10.71 -16.12
C GLY A 119 8.42 11.95 -15.36
N GLY A 120 7.55 12.89 -14.97
CA GLY A 120 7.92 14.10 -14.24
C GLY A 120 8.15 13.88 -12.74
N TRP A 121 8.59 14.95 -12.08
CA TRP A 121 8.80 15.02 -10.64
C TRP A 121 7.83 16.01 -10.00
N PRO A 122 7.49 15.84 -8.70
CA PRO A 122 6.67 16.83 -8.00
C PRO A 122 7.40 18.16 -7.87
N LYS A 123 6.68 19.27 -7.96
CA LYS A 123 7.20 20.58 -7.63
C LYS A 123 7.22 20.78 -6.11
N SER A 124 8.03 21.71 -5.63
CA SER A 124 8.09 22.04 -4.19
C SER A 124 6.71 22.41 -3.62
N GLU A 125 5.91 23.16 -4.38
CA GLU A 125 4.56 23.56 -3.97
C GLU A 125 3.58 22.37 -3.90
N ASP A 126 3.75 21.38 -4.77
CA ASP A 126 2.94 20.14 -4.75
C ASP A 126 3.19 19.39 -3.44
N LEU A 127 4.45 19.28 -3.02
CA LEU A 127 4.85 18.62 -1.78
C LEU A 127 4.37 19.39 -0.54
N LYS A 128 4.48 20.73 -0.54
CA LYS A 128 3.95 21.57 0.55
C LYS A 128 2.45 21.38 0.70
N THR A 129 1.72 21.45 -0.42
CA THR A 129 0.27 21.26 -0.46
C THR A 129 -0.10 19.87 0.09
N PHE A 130 0.57 18.81 -0.38
CA PHE A 130 0.34 17.46 0.10
C PHE A 130 0.57 17.32 1.60
N ILE A 131 1.71 17.81 2.10
CA ILE A 131 2.04 17.73 3.53
C ILE A 131 1.00 18.49 4.37
N ALA A 132 0.56 19.67 3.91
CA ALA A 132 -0.50 20.42 4.60
C ALA A 132 -1.82 19.66 4.64
N ILE A 133 -2.21 18.99 3.53
CA ILE A 133 -3.41 18.16 3.48
C ILE A 133 -3.33 17.02 4.49
N VAL A 134 -2.23 16.24 4.47
CA VAL A 134 -2.08 15.06 5.33
C VAL A 134 -1.92 15.45 6.80
N SER A 135 -1.28 16.59 7.09
CA SER A 135 -1.07 17.07 8.47
C SER A 135 -2.35 17.64 9.11
N ASN A 136 -3.40 17.90 8.33
CA ASN A 136 -4.68 18.37 8.87
C ASN A 136 -5.54 17.20 9.35
N PRO A 137 -5.83 17.06 10.66
CA PRO A 137 -6.63 15.95 11.19
C PRO A 137 -8.04 15.87 10.59
N ALA A 138 -8.61 16.98 10.11
CA ALA A 138 -9.94 16.99 9.49
C ALA A 138 -9.97 16.18 8.17
N ASN A 139 -8.83 16.07 7.47
CA ASN A 139 -8.72 15.34 6.21
C ASN A 139 -8.44 13.84 6.41
N GLN A 140 -8.03 13.45 7.61
CA GLN A 140 -7.57 12.08 7.87
C GLN A 140 -8.71 11.08 8.07
N PRO A 141 -8.54 9.83 7.64
CA PRO A 141 -7.39 9.28 6.93
C PRO A 141 -7.31 9.75 5.46
N VAL A 142 -6.08 9.88 4.93
CA VAL A 142 -5.80 10.30 3.54
C VAL A 142 -5.30 9.10 2.73
N LEU A 143 -5.76 8.94 1.49
CA LEU A 143 -5.20 8.02 0.50
C LEU A 143 -4.48 8.83 -0.57
N VAL A 144 -3.18 8.59 -0.78
CA VAL A 144 -2.43 9.15 -1.91
C VAL A 144 -2.16 8.07 -2.96
N HIS A 145 -2.44 8.38 -4.22
CA HIS A 145 -2.22 7.42 -5.30
C HIS A 145 -1.78 8.07 -6.61
N CYS A 146 -1.20 7.25 -7.48
CA CYS A 146 -1.03 7.51 -8.90
C CYS A 146 -1.52 6.29 -9.69
N ALA A 147 -1.16 6.13 -10.95
CA ALA A 147 -1.58 4.96 -11.73
C ALA A 147 -1.06 3.64 -11.10
N GLN A 148 0.23 3.55 -10.83
CA GLN A 148 0.85 2.35 -10.27
C GLN A 148 1.06 2.39 -8.74
N GLY A 149 0.94 3.55 -8.12
CA GLY A 149 1.24 3.69 -6.69
C GLY A 149 2.72 3.57 -6.31
N VAL A 150 3.63 3.55 -7.28
CA VAL A 150 5.06 3.26 -7.08
C VAL A 150 5.90 4.54 -7.11
N ARG A 151 6.10 5.14 -8.29
CA ARG A 151 7.05 6.23 -8.51
C ARG A 151 6.55 7.56 -7.95
N ARG A 152 5.50 8.17 -8.54
CA ARG A 152 4.95 9.46 -8.09
C ARG A 152 4.50 9.38 -6.63
N THR A 153 3.71 8.38 -6.29
CA THR A 153 3.27 8.12 -4.92
C THR A 153 4.45 7.90 -3.98
N GLY A 154 5.49 7.18 -4.41
CA GLY A 154 6.70 6.94 -3.62
C GLY A 154 7.41 8.23 -3.23
N MET A 155 7.53 9.22 -4.14
CA MET A 155 8.14 10.53 -3.86
C MET A 155 7.33 11.33 -2.82
N PHE A 156 6.01 11.36 -2.92
CA PHE A 156 5.15 12.05 -1.96
C PHE A 156 5.19 11.40 -0.57
N VAL A 157 5.17 10.07 -0.53
CA VAL A 157 5.31 9.31 0.73
C VAL A 157 6.68 9.56 1.36
N ALA A 158 7.76 9.53 0.57
CA ALA A 158 9.11 9.83 1.06
C ALA A 158 9.21 11.26 1.63
N ALA A 159 8.60 12.25 0.96
CA ALA A 159 8.55 13.62 1.48
C ALA A 159 7.82 13.69 2.84
N TYR A 160 6.70 12.97 2.99
CA TYR A 160 5.96 12.87 4.25
C TYR A 160 6.80 12.21 5.35
N GLN A 161 7.43 11.09 5.06
CA GLN A 161 8.27 10.36 6.01
C GLN A 161 9.41 11.24 6.54
N MET A 162 10.12 11.94 5.65
CA MET A 162 11.22 12.82 6.05
C MET A 162 10.73 14.10 6.74
N SER A 163 9.65 14.74 6.29
CA SER A 163 9.20 16.02 6.81
C SER A 163 8.37 15.92 8.08
N VAL A 164 7.50 14.92 8.17
CA VAL A 164 6.53 14.75 9.27
C VAL A 164 6.99 13.70 10.26
N LEU A 165 7.36 12.51 9.77
CA LEU A 165 7.80 11.41 10.64
C LEU A 165 9.27 11.54 11.07
N ARG A 166 10.03 12.47 10.45
CA ARG A 166 11.44 12.74 10.76
C ARG A 166 12.36 11.54 10.51
N GLU A 167 11.97 10.66 9.61
CA GLU A 167 12.82 9.54 9.21
C GLU A 167 14.05 10.02 8.44
N SER A 168 15.19 9.37 8.66
CA SER A 168 16.41 9.64 7.91
C SER A 168 16.29 9.17 6.46
N LYS A 169 17.12 9.72 5.57
CA LYS A 169 17.16 9.29 4.16
C LYS A 169 17.39 7.80 4.00
N ASP A 170 18.26 7.23 4.85
CA ASP A 170 18.55 5.78 4.80
C ASP A 170 17.35 4.95 5.25
N GLN A 171 16.63 5.37 6.29
CA GLN A 171 15.39 4.70 6.72
C GLN A 171 14.35 4.72 5.59
N VAL A 172 14.13 5.88 4.97
CA VAL A 172 13.18 6.02 3.86
C VAL A 172 13.58 5.16 2.67
N LYS A 173 14.88 5.18 2.26
CA LYS A 173 15.37 4.35 1.14
C LYS A 173 15.19 2.86 1.38
N ASN A 174 15.48 2.40 2.61
CA ASN A 174 15.32 1.00 2.99
C ASN A 174 13.85 0.57 3.08
N GLY A 175 12.95 1.52 3.35
CA GLY A 175 11.50 1.31 3.42
C GLY A 175 10.75 1.47 2.09
N ILE A 176 11.43 1.75 0.96
CA ILE A 176 10.76 1.90 -0.33
C ILE A 176 10.11 0.58 -0.75
N LEU A 177 8.79 0.60 -0.91
CA LEU A 177 8.02 -0.55 -1.36
C LEU A 177 8.15 -0.73 -2.87
N SER A 178 8.62 -1.89 -3.30
CA SER A 178 8.81 -2.22 -4.72
C SER A 178 7.54 -2.72 -5.40
N PHE A 179 6.64 -3.35 -4.65
CA PHE A 179 5.44 -4.00 -5.21
C PHE A 179 5.70 -4.92 -6.41
N GLY A 180 6.88 -5.57 -6.41
CA GLY A 180 7.30 -6.45 -7.52
C GLY A 180 7.95 -5.72 -8.72
N HIS A 181 8.07 -4.40 -8.68
CA HIS A 181 8.85 -3.65 -9.66
C HIS A 181 10.35 -3.89 -9.50
N LYS A 182 11.08 -3.77 -10.60
CA LYS A 182 12.54 -3.93 -10.59
C LYS A 182 13.21 -2.80 -9.80
N PRO A 183 14.39 -3.01 -9.23
CA PRO A 183 15.14 -1.98 -8.53
C PRO A 183 15.34 -0.69 -9.33
N GLU A 184 15.55 -0.82 -10.65
CA GLU A 184 15.77 0.32 -11.56
C GLU A 184 14.53 1.22 -11.69
N ASP A 185 13.33 0.65 -11.57
CA ASP A 185 12.06 1.40 -11.61
C ASP A 185 11.88 2.32 -10.39
N LEU A 186 12.67 2.07 -9.33
CA LEU A 186 12.66 2.83 -8.07
C LEU A 186 13.78 3.87 -7.98
N ASP A 187 14.69 3.92 -8.95
CA ASP A 187 15.84 4.82 -8.92
C ASP A 187 15.44 6.29 -8.83
N ASP A 188 14.36 6.68 -9.47
CA ASP A 188 13.84 8.05 -9.37
C ASP A 188 13.37 8.38 -7.94
N VAL A 189 12.76 7.42 -7.23
CA VAL A 189 12.35 7.63 -5.84
C VAL A 189 13.58 7.74 -4.93
N ARG A 190 14.61 6.92 -5.15
CA ARG A 190 15.87 6.99 -4.42
C ARG A 190 16.59 8.32 -4.65
N LYS A 191 16.69 8.75 -5.91
CA LYS A 191 17.26 10.06 -6.27
C LYS A 191 16.48 11.21 -5.63
N PHE A 192 15.14 11.12 -5.63
CA PHE A 192 14.29 12.10 -4.94
C PHE A 192 14.66 12.17 -3.46
N VAL A 193 14.78 11.04 -2.77
CA VAL A 193 15.15 11.00 -1.35
C VAL A 193 16.51 11.66 -1.11
N ASP A 194 17.49 11.42 -1.99
CA ASP A 194 18.82 12.02 -1.89
C ASP A 194 18.79 13.54 -2.01
N LEU A 195 17.95 14.07 -2.88
CA LEU A 195 17.88 15.49 -3.20
C LEU A 195 16.91 16.27 -2.31
N TYR A 196 15.91 15.62 -1.74
CA TYR A 196 14.88 16.28 -0.95
C TYR A 196 15.42 16.76 0.39
N VAL A 197 15.14 18.04 0.72
CA VAL A 197 15.48 18.66 2.00
C VAL A 197 14.19 19.12 2.69
N PRO A 198 13.83 18.52 3.84
CA PRO A 198 12.68 18.96 4.61
C PRO A 198 12.78 20.43 5.04
N GLY A 199 11.73 21.22 4.80
CA GLY A 199 11.67 22.63 5.15
C GLY A 199 12.14 23.58 4.05
N GLU A 200 13.18 23.25 3.31
CA GLU A 200 13.64 24.06 2.18
C GLU A 200 12.85 23.74 0.91
N MET A 201 12.42 22.49 0.76
CA MET A 201 11.68 21.96 -0.38
C MET A 201 12.28 22.32 -1.75
N ILE A 202 13.61 22.45 -1.80
CA ILE A 202 14.35 22.76 -3.02
C ILE A 202 14.64 21.42 -3.71
N LEU A 203 13.91 21.17 -4.78
CA LEU A 203 14.34 20.20 -5.77
C LEU A 203 15.24 20.92 -6.78
N PRO A 204 16.38 20.38 -7.19
CA PRO A 204 17.27 21.02 -8.17
C PRO A 204 16.50 21.38 -9.44
N THR A 205 16.75 22.58 -9.95
CA THR A 205 16.07 23.12 -11.15
C THR A 205 16.33 22.31 -12.43
N THR A 206 17.32 21.42 -12.39
CA THR A 206 17.69 20.53 -13.50
C THR A 206 17.43 19.09 -13.14
N MET A 207 16.19 18.65 -13.31
CA MET A 207 15.85 17.22 -13.24
C MET A 207 16.08 16.56 -14.59
N PRO A 208 16.68 15.36 -14.65
CA PRO A 208 16.71 14.62 -15.89
C PRO A 208 15.28 14.30 -16.32
N VAL A 209 14.92 14.77 -17.51
CA VAL A 209 13.68 14.36 -18.17
C VAL A 209 13.78 12.84 -18.32
N GLY A 210 12.91 12.10 -17.65
CA GLY A 210 12.86 10.65 -17.76
C GLY A 210 12.74 10.25 -19.23
N LYS A 211 13.55 9.27 -19.64
CA LYS A 211 13.39 8.65 -20.95
C LYS A 211 12.02 8.00 -21.01
N GLU A 212 11.25 8.36 -22.02
CA GLU A 212 10.00 7.72 -22.42
C GLU A 212 10.21 6.24 -22.76
#